data_74fac5fe8b5ca592b17e073a9ce422c6
#
_entry.id   74fac5fe8b5ca592b17e073a9ce422c6
#
_cell.length_a   1.000
_cell.length_b   1.000
_cell.length_c   1.000
_cell.angle_alpha   90.00
_cell.angle_beta   90.00
_cell.angle_gamma   90.00
#
_symmetry.space_group_name_H-M   'P 1'
#
loop_
_entity.id
_entity.type
_entity.pdbx_description
1 polymer ?
#
loop_
_entity_poly.entity_id
_entity_poly.type
_entity_poly.pdbx_seq_one_letter_code
_entity_poly.pdbx_strand_id
1 'polypeptide(L)'
;MYKRQEFPSLQGVMGGYYAKHDKESDSVSNSIAEHYLPSFSGDKLPKSNIAITISLADKLDTVFGIFSTGAKPSGSKDPFGLRRSSLAILRLLIERNIDLDLKEIIDFYQTHVADKKLEAKETPSTIIAYILDRIEGWFKDQGIRTEIFLSVKSMSLSCLLYTSDAADDRGC
;
A
#
# COMPACT_ATOMS: atom_id res chain seq x y z
N MET A 1 -4.25 -21.74 5.08
CA MET A 1 -5.12 -20.92 4.24
C MET A 1 -6.61 -21.05 4.60
N TYR A 2 -7.07 -22.19 5.08
CA TYR A 2 -8.48 -22.43 5.43
C TYR A 2 -9.01 -21.68 6.66
N LYS A 3 -8.15 -21.29 7.60
CA LYS A 3 -8.57 -20.59 8.85
C LYS A 3 -9.21 -19.21 8.60
N ARG A 4 -8.98 -18.58 7.48
CA ARG A 4 -9.56 -17.28 7.13
C ARG A 4 -11.00 -17.37 6.66
N GLN A 5 -11.46 -18.54 6.21
CA GLN A 5 -12.80 -18.72 5.67
C GLN A 5 -13.85 -18.83 6.78
N GLU A 6 -13.47 -19.43 7.91
CA GLU A 6 -14.38 -19.60 9.05
C GLU A 6 -14.39 -18.39 10.00
N PHE A 7 -13.22 -17.76 10.21
CA PHE A 7 -13.07 -16.65 11.16
C PHE A 7 -12.26 -15.48 10.55
N PRO A 8 -12.78 -14.77 9.56
CA PRO A 8 -12.06 -13.69 8.90
C PRO A 8 -11.69 -12.54 9.85
N SER A 9 -12.49 -12.30 10.89
CA SER A 9 -12.22 -11.28 11.92
C SER A 9 -11.01 -11.57 12.80
N LEU A 10 -10.52 -12.81 12.82
CA LEU A 10 -9.33 -13.20 13.59
C LEU A 10 -8.03 -13.06 12.80
N GLN A 11 -8.09 -12.59 11.56
CA GLN A 11 -6.89 -12.38 10.75
C GLN A 11 -5.93 -11.41 11.45
N GLY A 12 -4.68 -11.85 11.65
CA GLY A 12 -3.66 -11.11 12.40
C GLY A 12 -3.79 -11.23 13.92
N VAL A 13 -5.01 -11.20 14.45
CA VAL A 13 -5.27 -11.21 15.90
C VAL A 13 -4.69 -12.46 16.56
N MET A 14 -5.05 -13.64 16.06
CA MET A 14 -4.57 -14.89 16.64
C MET A 14 -3.06 -15.10 16.49
N GLY A 15 -2.48 -14.63 15.37
CA GLY A 15 -1.03 -14.65 15.19
C GLY A 15 -0.31 -13.82 16.25
N GLY A 16 -0.83 -12.65 16.57
CA GLY A 16 -0.31 -11.80 17.65
C GLY A 16 -0.41 -12.46 19.03
N TYR A 17 -1.54 -13.12 19.33
CA TYR A 17 -1.69 -13.87 20.59
C TYR A 17 -0.71 -15.05 20.69
N TYR A 18 -0.52 -15.82 19.64
CA TYR A 18 0.43 -16.91 19.63
C TYR A 18 1.87 -16.41 19.82
N ALA A 19 2.27 -15.36 19.10
CA ALA A 19 3.59 -14.77 19.27
C ALA A 19 3.83 -14.29 20.71
N LYS A 20 2.83 -13.68 21.33
CA LYS A 20 2.90 -13.26 22.73
C LYS A 20 2.99 -14.44 23.71
N HIS A 21 2.24 -15.52 23.46
CA HIS A 21 2.33 -16.76 24.23
C HIS A 21 3.71 -17.41 24.13
N ASP A 22 4.32 -17.35 22.95
CA ASP A 22 5.66 -17.87 22.68
C ASP A 22 6.77 -16.95 23.18
N LYS A 23 6.41 -15.90 23.93
CA LYS A 23 7.31 -14.92 24.55
C LYS A 23 8.11 -14.07 23.55
N GLU A 24 7.57 -13.90 22.34
CA GLU A 24 8.07 -12.89 21.43
C GLU A 24 7.86 -11.50 22.00
N SER A 25 8.68 -10.53 21.54
CA SER A 25 8.55 -9.15 22.00
C SER A 25 7.19 -8.57 21.64
N ASP A 26 6.71 -7.58 22.43
CA ASP A 26 5.47 -6.85 22.13
C ASP A 26 5.52 -6.20 20.75
N SER A 27 6.70 -5.76 20.29
CA SER A 27 6.90 -5.20 18.97
C SER A 27 6.60 -6.23 17.87
N VAL A 28 7.07 -7.46 17.99
CA VAL A 28 6.80 -8.55 17.04
C VAL A 28 5.32 -8.93 17.08
N SER A 29 4.77 -9.18 18.27
CA SER A 29 3.39 -9.60 18.46
C SER A 29 2.39 -8.58 17.89
N ASN A 30 2.63 -7.28 18.16
CA ASN A 30 1.79 -6.20 17.64
C ASN A 30 1.92 -6.06 16.12
N SER A 31 3.14 -6.20 15.58
CA SER A 31 3.36 -6.12 14.13
C SER A 31 2.66 -7.24 13.38
N ILE A 32 2.63 -8.46 13.93
CA ILE A 32 1.86 -9.58 13.38
C ILE A 32 0.36 -9.27 13.34
N ALA A 33 -0.17 -8.58 14.35
CA ALA A 33 -1.57 -8.19 14.37
C ALA A 33 -1.87 -7.04 13.41
N GLU A 34 -0.97 -6.07 13.31
CA GLU A 34 -1.21 -4.80 12.63
C GLU A 34 -0.80 -4.77 11.14
N HIS A 35 0.02 -5.70 10.64
CA HIS A 35 0.51 -5.63 9.26
C HIS A 35 -0.61 -5.77 8.20
N TYR A 36 -1.76 -6.30 8.57
CA TYR A 36 -2.93 -6.34 7.68
C TYR A 36 -3.61 -4.99 7.50
N LEU A 37 -3.34 -4.02 8.40
CA LEU A 37 -3.92 -2.69 8.33
C LEU A 37 -3.24 -1.82 7.26
N PRO A 38 -3.98 -0.89 6.62
CA PRO A 38 -5.44 -0.81 6.60
C PRO A 38 -6.05 -1.87 5.68
N SER A 39 -7.20 -2.42 6.06
CA SER A 39 -7.90 -3.47 5.29
C SER A 39 -8.96 -2.90 4.34
N PHE A 40 -9.43 -1.68 4.58
CA PHE A 40 -10.40 -0.95 3.77
C PHE A 40 -10.16 0.57 3.84
N SER A 41 -10.89 1.37 3.05
CA SER A 41 -10.65 2.80 2.86
C SER A 41 -10.62 3.62 4.16
N GLY A 42 -11.53 3.40 5.09
CA GLY A 42 -11.62 4.12 6.37
C GLY A 42 -10.97 3.42 7.57
N ASP A 43 -10.21 2.34 7.35
CA ASP A 43 -9.62 1.58 8.44
C ASP A 43 -8.45 2.34 9.09
N LYS A 44 -8.13 1.98 10.34
CA LYS A 44 -6.97 2.51 11.06
C LYS A 44 -5.66 2.08 10.39
N LEU A 45 -4.62 2.87 10.60
CA LEU A 45 -3.27 2.53 10.15
C LEU A 45 -2.48 1.81 11.27
N PRO A 46 -1.50 0.96 10.92
CA PRO A 46 -0.58 0.39 11.89
C PRO A 46 0.16 1.50 12.65
N LYS A 47 0.48 1.25 13.93
CA LYS A 47 1.03 2.28 14.82
C LYS A 47 2.55 2.31 14.84
N SER A 48 3.18 1.13 14.86
CA SER A 48 4.64 1.04 14.95
C SER A 48 5.30 1.09 13.57
N ASN A 49 6.49 1.64 13.49
CA ASN A 49 7.27 1.67 12.25
C ASN A 49 7.50 0.27 11.68
N ILE A 50 7.70 -0.74 12.54
CA ILE A 50 7.86 -2.13 12.11
C ILE A 50 6.58 -2.62 11.44
N ALA A 51 5.42 -2.41 12.06
CA ALA A 51 4.14 -2.82 11.48
C ALA A 51 3.83 -2.07 10.18
N ILE A 52 4.18 -0.79 10.10
CA ILE A 52 4.04 0.02 8.88
C ILE A 52 4.90 -0.56 7.75
N THR A 53 6.18 -0.84 8.04
CA THR A 53 7.11 -1.40 7.05
C THR A 53 6.64 -2.76 6.53
N ILE A 54 6.22 -3.65 7.43
CA ILE A 54 5.74 -4.98 7.03
C ILE A 54 4.43 -4.86 6.25
N SER A 55 3.51 -4.00 6.69
CA SER A 55 2.25 -3.75 5.98
C SER A 55 2.49 -3.22 4.57
N LEU A 56 3.42 -2.28 4.42
CA LEU A 56 3.77 -1.70 3.13
C LEU A 56 4.41 -2.75 2.22
N ALA A 57 5.35 -3.52 2.74
CA ALA A 57 6.02 -4.59 2.00
C ALA A 57 5.03 -5.67 1.51
N ASP A 58 4.12 -6.15 2.37
CA ASP A 58 3.10 -7.14 2.03
C ASP A 58 2.18 -6.67 0.89
N LYS A 59 1.77 -5.40 0.95
CA LYS A 59 0.88 -4.81 -0.06
C LYS A 59 1.59 -4.54 -1.38
N LEU A 60 2.84 -4.06 -1.33
CA LEU A 60 3.68 -3.87 -2.51
C LEU A 60 3.96 -5.20 -3.19
N ASP A 61 4.38 -6.23 -2.44
CA ASP A 61 4.61 -7.58 -2.96
C ASP A 61 3.35 -8.15 -3.63
N THR A 62 2.19 -7.98 -3.01
CA THR A 62 0.90 -8.41 -3.59
C THR A 62 0.62 -7.70 -4.91
N VAL A 63 0.76 -6.38 -4.97
CA VAL A 63 0.49 -5.61 -6.18
C VAL A 63 1.48 -5.98 -7.29
N PHE A 64 2.77 -5.94 -6.98
CA PHE A 64 3.82 -6.19 -7.97
C PHE A 64 3.81 -7.65 -8.44
N GLY A 65 3.64 -8.61 -7.52
CA GLY A 65 3.57 -10.03 -7.85
C GLY A 65 2.41 -10.36 -8.79
N ILE A 66 1.22 -9.83 -8.54
CA ILE A 66 0.06 -10.06 -9.43
C ILE A 66 0.25 -9.38 -10.78
N PHE A 67 0.75 -8.15 -10.83
CA PHE A 67 1.05 -7.50 -12.11
C PHE A 67 2.12 -8.25 -12.93
N SER A 68 3.11 -8.85 -12.27
CA SER A 68 4.13 -9.67 -12.94
C SER A 68 3.53 -10.90 -13.62
N THR A 69 2.41 -11.45 -13.13
CA THR A 69 1.69 -12.54 -13.78
C THR A 69 0.86 -12.08 -14.99
N GLY A 70 0.71 -10.77 -15.19
CA GLY A 70 -0.16 -10.16 -16.21
C GLY A 70 -1.64 -10.18 -15.86
N ALA A 71 -2.00 -10.53 -14.62
CA ALA A 71 -3.37 -10.51 -14.14
C ALA A 71 -3.74 -9.08 -13.71
N LYS A 72 -4.47 -8.38 -14.57
CA LYS A 72 -5.02 -7.04 -14.25
C LYS A 72 -6.45 -7.16 -13.71
N PRO A 73 -6.82 -6.37 -12.69
CA PRO A 73 -8.22 -6.24 -12.30
C PRO A 73 -9.03 -5.65 -13.45
N SER A 74 -10.06 -6.35 -13.89
CA SER A 74 -10.97 -5.89 -14.94
C SER A 74 -12.33 -5.55 -14.38
N GLY A 75 -12.89 -4.40 -14.77
CA GLY A 75 -14.24 -3.96 -14.40
C GLY A 75 -14.45 -3.89 -12.88
N SER A 76 -15.55 -4.44 -12.37
CA SER A 76 -15.90 -4.43 -10.95
C SER A 76 -15.20 -5.52 -10.12
N LYS A 77 -14.65 -6.54 -10.76
CA LYS A 77 -14.03 -7.68 -10.08
C LYS A 77 -12.60 -7.36 -9.65
N ASP A 78 -12.30 -7.56 -8.38
CA ASP A 78 -10.96 -7.41 -7.78
C ASP A 78 -10.66 -8.64 -6.91
N PRO A 79 -10.44 -9.82 -7.53
CA PRO A 79 -10.31 -11.08 -6.81
C PRO A 79 -9.10 -11.12 -5.88
N PHE A 80 -8.07 -10.32 -6.17
CA PHE A 80 -6.83 -10.24 -5.40
C PHE A 80 -6.77 -9.07 -4.45
N GLY A 81 -7.79 -8.20 -4.42
CA GLY A 81 -7.82 -7.03 -3.55
C GLY A 81 -6.82 -5.93 -3.94
N LEU A 82 -6.38 -5.88 -5.20
CA LEU A 82 -5.34 -4.95 -5.66
C LEU A 82 -5.74 -3.48 -5.50
N ARG A 83 -7.02 -3.14 -5.67
CA ARG A 83 -7.52 -1.78 -5.44
C ARG A 83 -7.39 -1.37 -3.98
N ARG A 84 -7.72 -2.29 -3.06
CA ARG A 84 -7.58 -2.06 -1.61
C ARG A 84 -6.11 -1.95 -1.21
N SER A 85 -5.26 -2.83 -1.74
CA SER A 85 -3.81 -2.78 -1.49
C SER A 85 -3.19 -1.50 -2.02
N SER A 86 -3.56 -1.05 -3.23
CA SER A 86 -3.08 0.22 -3.80
C SER A 86 -3.49 1.43 -2.96
N LEU A 87 -4.75 1.48 -2.53
CA LEU A 87 -5.22 2.55 -1.65
C LEU A 87 -4.52 2.50 -0.29
N ALA A 88 -4.30 1.32 0.25
CA ALA A 88 -3.58 1.15 1.52
C ALA A 88 -2.12 1.62 1.43
N ILE A 89 -1.43 1.32 0.32
CA ILE A 89 -0.07 1.85 0.06
C ILE A 89 -0.09 3.38 0.09
N LEU A 90 -0.98 4.01 -0.67
CA LEU A 90 -1.10 5.47 -0.73
C LEU A 90 -1.39 6.09 0.65
N ARG A 91 -2.32 5.51 1.40
CA ARG A 91 -2.64 5.97 2.74
C ARG A 91 -1.45 5.86 3.70
N LEU A 92 -0.71 4.75 3.64
CA LEU A 92 0.50 4.58 4.46
C LEU A 92 1.54 5.63 4.12
N LEU A 93 1.80 5.89 2.84
CA LEU A 93 2.79 6.88 2.42
C LEU A 93 2.37 8.30 2.84
N ILE A 94 1.14 8.69 2.55
CA ILE A 94 0.65 10.06 2.77
C ILE A 94 0.39 10.33 4.26
N GLU A 95 -0.43 9.50 4.92
CA GLU A 95 -0.84 9.76 6.32
C GLU A 95 0.29 9.53 7.34
N ARG A 96 1.34 8.77 6.95
CA ARG A 96 2.54 8.55 7.78
C ARG A 96 3.73 9.38 7.34
N ASN A 97 3.53 10.22 6.32
CA ASN A 97 4.59 11.08 5.77
C ASN A 97 5.88 10.29 5.45
N ILE A 98 5.72 9.19 4.69
CA ILE A 98 6.84 8.32 4.34
C ILE A 98 7.39 8.77 3.00
N ASP A 99 8.61 9.25 3.00
CA ASP A 99 9.36 9.59 1.78
C ASP A 99 9.90 8.31 1.15
N LEU A 100 9.22 7.85 0.10
CA LEU A 100 9.52 6.61 -0.57
C LEU A 100 9.24 6.72 -2.07
N ASP A 101 10.25 6.56 -2.90
CA ASP A 101 10.10 6.53 -4.34
C ASP A 101 9.55 5.17 -4.80
N LEU A 102 8.28 5.16 -5.23
CA LEU A 102 7.62 3.95 -5.73
C LEU A 102 8.34 3.38 -6.96
N LYS A 103 8.97 4.22 -7.78
CA LYS A 103 9.69 3.77 -8.96
C LYS A 103 10.93 2.96 -8.55
N GLU A 104 11.73 3.50 -7.64
CA GLU A 104 12.92 2.80 -7.13
C GLU A 104 12.55 1.44 -6.53
N ILE A 105 11.46 1.36 -5.78
CA ILE A 105 11.01 0.11 -5.18
C ILE A 105 10.56 -0.89 -6.23
N ILE A 106 9.83 -0.46 -7.27
CA ILE A 106 9.39 -1.36 -8.33
C ILE A 106 10.60 -1.88 -9.11
N ASP A 107 11.55 -1.01 -9.42
CA ASP A 107 12.78 -1.39 -10.11
C ASP A 107 13.60 -2.38 -9.26
N PHE A 108 13.69 -2.13 -7.95
CA PHE A 108 14.32 -3.07 -7.00
C PHE A 108 13.60 -4.41 -6.97
N TYR A 109 12.26 -4.40 -6.87
CA TYR A 109 11.46 -5.63 -6.85
C TYR A 109 11.65 -6.44 -8.12
N GLN A 110 11.58 -5.82 -9.29
CA GLN A 110 11.77 -6.50 -10.57
C GLN A 110 13.17 -7.11 -10.71
N THR A 111 14.17 -6.45 -10.17
CA THR A 111 15.56 -6.89 -10.28
C THR A 111 15.92 -8.00 -9.28
N HIS A 112 15.39 -7.94 -8.05
CA HIS A 112 15.90 -8.75 -6.95
C HIS A 112 14.88 -9.74 -6.38
N VAL A 113 13.59 -9.44 -6.47
CA VAL A 113 12.53 -10.21 -5.79
C VAL A 113 11.69 -11.01 -6.79
N ALA A 114 11.36 -10.43 -7.93
CA ALA A 114 10.54 -11.10 -8.93
C ALA A 114 11.20 -12.41 -9.38
N ASP A 115 10.41 -13.48 -9.48
CA ASP A 115 10.89 -14.74 -10.04
C ASP A 115 11.37 -14.48 -11.48
N LYS A 116 12.65 -14.75 -11.74
CA LYS A 116 13.28 -14.59 -13.07
C LYS A 116 12.62 -15.39 -14.16
N LYS A 117 11.74 -16.34 -13.82
CA LYS A 117 10.91 -17.11 -14.75
C LYS A 117 9.64 -16.39 -15.18
N LEU A 118 9.23 -15.35 -14.42
CA LEU A 118 8.13 -14.48 -14.75
C LEU A 118 8.70 -13.26 -15.49
N GLU A 119 8.62 -13.24 -16.80
CA GLU A 119 8.85 -12.02 -17.55
C GLU A 119 7.88 -10.96 -17.06
N ALA A 120 8.40 -9.83 -16.61
CA ALA A 120 7.58 -8.71 -16.16
C ALA A 120 6.70 -8.24 -17.33
N LYS A 121 5.43 -8.62 -17.31
CA LYS A 121 4.47 -8.29 -18.38
C LYS A 121 4.07 -6.81 -18.39
N GLU A 122 4.29 -6.14 -17.28
CA GLU A 122 3.89 -4.74 -17.10
C GLU A 122 5.09 -3.87 -16.74
N THR A 123 5.10 -2.67 -17.28
CA THR A 123 6.13 -1.69 -16.99
C THR A 123 5.93 -1.08 -15.59
N PRO A 124 7.00 -0.64 -14.91
CA PRO A 124 6.90 0.10 -13.65
C PRO A 124 5.90 1.25 -13.72
N SER A 125 5.92 2.01 -14.81
CA SER A 125 5.00 3.14 -15.03
C SER A 125 3.53 2.73 -15.03
N THR A 126 3.20 1.57 -15.59
CA THR A 126 1.82 1.03 -15.58
C THR A 126 1.35 0.72 -14.16
N ILE A 127 2.22 0.12 -13.36
CA ILE A 127 1.92 -0.25 -11.97
C ILE A 127 1.73 1.01 -11.12
N ILE A 128 2.63 1.99 -11.25
CA ILE A 128 2.54 3.28 -10.56
C ILE A 128 1.23 3.99 -10.94
N ALA A 129 0.93 4.08 -12.23
CA ALA A 129 -0.30 4.70 -12.70
C ALA A 129 -1.54 4.02 -12.11
N TYR A 130 -1.54 2.69 -12.02
CA TYR A 130 -2.62 1.93 -11.40
C TYR A 130 -2.78 2.24 -9.90
N ILE A 131 -1.68 2.32 -9.15
CA ILE A 131 -1.69 2.68 -7.72
C ILE A 131 -2.25 4.10 -7.57
N LEU A 132 -1.71 5.06 -8.31
CA LEU A 132 -2.05 6.48 -8.21
C LEU A 132 -3.48 6.80 -8.69
N ASP A 133 -4.07 5.98 -9.55
CA ASP A 133 -5.46 6.13 -9.96
C ASP A 133 -6.47 5.98 -8.80
N ARG A 134 -6.05 5.40 -7.70
CA ARG A 134 -6.90 5.26 -6.49
C ARG A 134 -6.92 6.51 -5.61
N ILE A 135 -5.97 7.43 -5.81
CA ILE A 135 -5.82 8.61 -4.95
C ILE A 135 -6.95 9.62 -5.15
N GLU A 136 -7.47 9.74 -6.38
CA GLU A 136 -8.55 10.68 -6.70
C GLU A 136 -9.82 10.40 -5.90
N GLY A 137 -10.24 9.13 -5.86
CA GLY A 137 -11.41 8.72 -5.09
C GLY A 137 -11.23 8.99 -3.60
N TRP A 138 -10.05 8.70 -3.07
CA TRP A 138 -9.74 8.92 -1.66
C TRP A 138 -9.73 10.41 -1.29
N PHE A 139 -9.13 11.28 -2.10
CA PHE A 139 -9.16 12.72 -1.86
C PHE A 139 -10.57 13.29 -1.93
N LYS A 140 -11.40 12.80 -2.86
CA LYS A 140 -12.81 13.19 -2.91
C LYS A 140 -13.56 12.80 -1.64
N ASP A 141 -13.30 11.60 -1.11
CA ASP A 141 -13.89 11.14 0.17
C ASP A 141 -13.41 11.99 1.35
N GLN A 142 -12.21 12.59 1.27
CA GLN A 142 -11.68 13.56 2.25
C GLN A 142 -12.18 14.99 2.05
N GLY A 143 -13.09 15.23 1.09
CA GLY A 143 -13.65 16.55 0.80
C GLY A 143 -12.76 17.46 -0.06
N ILE A 144 -11.69 16.94 -0.63
CA ILE A 144 -10.81 17.70 -1.54
C ILE A 144 -11.44 17.73 -2.92
N ARG A 145 -11.57 18.93 -3.49
CA ARG A 145 -12.18 19.11 -4.82
C ARG A 145 -11.31 18.47 -5.90
N THR A 146 -11.96 17.78 -6.83
CA THR A 146 -11.31 17.06 -7.94
C THR A 146 -10.45 17.99 -8.81
N GLU A 147 -10.84 19.28 -8.95
CA GLU A 147 -10.07 20.26 -9.74
C GLU A 147 -8.68 20.51 -9.15
N ILE A 148 -8.57 20.55 -7.82
CA ILE A 148 -7.28 20.72 -7.13
C ILE A 148 -6.39 19.52 -7.41
N PHE A 149 -6.93 18.31 -7.28
CA PHE A 149 -6.21 17.09 -7.59
C PHE A 149 -5.73 17.02 -9.04
N LEU A 150 -6.60 17.36 -10.01
CA LEU A 150 -6.25 17.35 -11.43
C LEU A 150 -5.17 18.39 -11.77
N SER A 151 -5.20 19.55 -11.12
CA SER A 151 -4.16 20.57 -11.30
C SER A 151 -2.79 20.06 -10.85
N VAL A 152 -2.72 19.37 -9.72
CA VAL A 152 -1.47 18.77 -9.24
C VAL A 152 -1.05 17.57 -10.10
N LYS A 153 -2.01 16.75 -10.55
CA LYS A 153 -1.76 15.60 -11.44
C LYS A 153 -1.14 16.01 -12.76
N SER A 154 -1.51 17.18 -13.29
CA SER A 154 -0.94 17.70 -14.54
C SER A 154 0.52 18.15 -14.42
N MET A 155 1.00 18.42 -13.20
CA MET A 155 2.36 18.91 -12.93
C MET A 155 3.41 17.80 -12.76
N SER A 156 3.11 16.57 -13.13
CA SER A 156 4.00 15.42 -12.97
C SER A 156 3.85 14.68 -11.63
N LEU A 157 3.32 13.47 -11.70
CA LEU A 157 2.97 12.63 -10.55
C LEU A 157 4.17 12.15 -9.71
N SER A 158 5.37 12.18 -10.28
CA SER A 158 6.61 11.93 -9.54
C SER A 158 6.88 12.98 -8.46
N CYS A 159 6.29 14.16 -8.58
CA CYS A 159 6.41 15.27 -7.64
C CYS A 159 5.32 15.26 -6.55
N LEU A 160 4.25 14.47 -6.68
CA LEU A 160 3.13 14.47 -5.73
C LEU A 160 3.47 13.89 -4.35
N LEU A 161 4.44 13.01 -4.29
CA LEU A 161 4.94 12.49 -3.02
C LEU A 161 6.00 13.42 -2.40
N TYR A 162 6.58 14.32 -3.19
CA TYR A 162 7.64 15.24 -2.76
C TYR A 162 7.14 16.61 -2.28
N THR A 163 5.88 16.98 -2.52
CA THR A 163 5.39 18.35 -2.30
C THR A 163 4.67 18.57 -0.98
N SER A 164 4.61 17.60 -0.08
CA SER A 164 4.09 17.88 1.26
C SER A 164 4.98 18.86 2.06
N ASP A 165 6.28 18.88 1.83
CA ASP A 165 7.22 19.80 2.51
C ASP A 165 7.24 21.22 1.90
N ALA A 166 6.89 21.38 0.64
CA ALA A 166 6.93 22.70 -0.02
C ALA A 166 5.75 23.62 0.36
N ALA A 167 4.73 23.11 1.03
CA ALA A 167 3.58 23.90 1.49
C ALA A 167 3.82 24.55 2.85
N ASP A 168 4.75 24.01 3.65
CA ASP A 168 5.02 24.48 5.03
C ASP A 168 6.09 25.59 5.06
N ASP A 169 6.83 25.80 3.99
CA ASP A 169 7.95 26.76 3.95
C ASP A 169 7.58 28.14 3.41
N ARG A 170 6.28 28.47 3.28
CA ARG A 170 5.79 29.80 2.92
C ARG A 170 5.04 30.50 4.07
N GLY A 171 5.64 30.45 5.21
CA GLY A 171 5.27 31.25 6.37
C GLY A 171 6.35 32.26 6.72
N CYS A 172 6.53 33.30 5.89
CA CYS A 172 7.09 34.60 6.25
C CYS A 172 6.42 35.68 5.42
#